data_155c8191d73a1fbb88ffea1143db602a
#
_entry.id   155c8191d73a1fbb88ffea1143db602a
#
_cell.length_a   1.000
_cell.length_b   1.000
_cell.length_c   1.000
_cell.angle_alpha   90.00
_cell.angle_beta   90.00
_cell.angle_gamma   90.00
#
_symmetry.space_group_name_H-M   'P 1'
#
loop_
_entity.id
_entity.type
_entity.pdbx_description
1 polymer ?
#
loop_
_entity_poly.entity_id
_entity_poly.type
_entity_poly.pdbx_seq_one_letter_code
_entity_poly.pdbx_strand_id
1 'polypeptide(L)'
;SFRCGDPQLLTGPGGFPYFQLLLPESGTAFECYVLSHMVDDFLFERGWGVVINLKGNQPDWLLTYGDVVNYKLKKEFYSAPQISELPPTGVIQQDEQVLVGQPSDSLLPPQVRNAMRQYLEFHGHHGVKIALLTRMTSQGPVQQLIFDLAPEQFADEPTYQAFLQSLGWF
;
A
#
# COMPACT_ATOMS: atom_id res chain seq x y z
N SER A 1 15.35 -2.53 17.42
CA SER A 1 16.42 -2.80 16.45
C SER A 1 16.27 -4.20 15.90
N PHE A 2 16.59 -4.39 14.62
CA PHE A 2 16.48 -5.64 13.90
C PHE A 2 17.81 -5.95 13.22
N ARG A 3 18.05 -7.21 12.90
CA ARG A 3 19.12 -7.64 12.00
C ARG A 3 18.57 -7.85 10.59
N CYS A 4 19.43 -7.74 9.58
CA CYS A 4 19.03 -8.04 8.22
C CYS A 4 18.83 -9.54 8.01
N GLY A 5 17.86 -9.92 7.18
CA GLY A 5 17.70 -11.28 6.69
C GLY A 5 18.68 -11.63 5.56
N ASP A 6 18.78 -12.91 5.27
CA ASP A 6 19.48 -13.45 4.10
C ASP A 6 18.54 -14.42 3.38
N PRO A 7 18.03 -14.07 2.20
CA PRO A 7 18.27 -12.85 1.42
C PRO A 7 17.67 -11.58 2.04
N GLN A 8 18.23 -10.42 1.71
CA GLN A 8 17.75 -9.13 2.22
C GLN A 8 16.39 -8.75 1.65
N LEU A 9 16.14 -9.11 0.40
CA LEU A 9 14.92 -8.77 -0.34
C LEU A 9 14.19 -10.05 -0.73
N LEU A 10 12.90 -10.09 -0.43
CA LEU A 10 11.99 -11.17 -0.78
C LEU A 10 10.91 -10.67 -1.72
N THR A 11 10.44 -11.57 -2.60
CA THR A 11 9.22 -11.37 -3.34
C THR A 11 8.06 -11.98 -2.55
N GLY A 12 7.16 -11.15 -2.08
CA GLY A 12 6.01 -11.56 -1.31
C GLY A 12 4.75 -11.81 -2.16
N PRO A 13 3.59 -11.92 -1.53
CA PRO A 13 2.32 -12.06 -2.22
C PRO A 13 2.10 -10.93 -3.25
N GLY A 14 1.51 -11.28 -4.39
CA GLY A 14 1.29 -10.32 -5.48
C GLY A 14 2.54 -9.87 -6.24
N GLY A 15 3.71 -10.47 -5.96
CA GLY A 15 4.96 -10.12 -6.62
C GLY A 15 5.65 -8.88 -6.06
N PHE A 16 5.16 -8.34 -4.95
CA PHE A 16 5.70 -7.13 -4.32
C PHE A 16 7.02 -7.38 -3.57
N PRO A 17 7.94 -6.40 -3.58
CA PRO A 17 9.22 -6.52 -2.90
C PRO A 17 9.11 -6.19 -1.40
N TYR A 18 9.68 -7.05 -0.57
CA TYR A 18 9.75 -6.86 0.88
C TYR A 18 11.19 -6.97 1.38
N PHE A 19 11.62 -6.00 2.17
CA PHE A 19 12.88 -6.07 2.89
C PHE A 19 12.73 -6.96 4.12
N GLN A 20 13.62 -7.95 4.25
CA GLN A 20 13.55 -8.93 5.35
C GLN A 20 14.34 -8.47 6.57
N LEU A 21 13.64 -8.39 7.69
CA LEU A 21 14.20 -8.15 9.01
C LEU A 21 14.02 -9.37 9.90
N LEU A 22 14.98 -9.62 10.76
CA LEU A 22 14.97 -10.69 11.74
C LEU A 22 15.13 -10.12 13.16
N LEU A 23 14.59 -10.83 14.13
CA LEU A 23 14.82 -10.51 15.52
C LEU A 23 16.29 -10.76 15.90
N PRO A 24 16.84 -9.96 16.82
CA PRO A 24 18.19 -10.20 17.34
C PRO A 24 18.32 -11.56 18.00
N GLU A 25 19.48 -12.19 17.84
CA GLU A 25 19.84 -13.44 18.52
C GLU A 25 20.87 -13.15 19.62
N SER A 26 20.68 -13.76 20.79
CA SER A 26 21.63 -13.61 21.90
C SER A 26 23.02 -14.11 21.53
N GLY A 27 24.04 -13.31 21.84
CA GLY A 27 25.44 -13.70 21.65
C GLY A 27 25.96 -13.58 20.21
N THR A 28 25.13 -13.14 19.27
CA THR A 28 25.55 -12.94 17.88
C THR A 28 25.68 -11.45 17.57
N ALA A 29 26.85 -11.02 17.09
CA ALA A 29 27.02 -9.67 16.58
C ALA A 29 26.27 -9.50 15.26
N PHE A 30 25.54 -8.39 15.09
CA PHE A 30 24.80 -8.10 13.88
C PHE A 30 24.80 -6.60 13.58
N GLU A 31 24.60 -6.28 12.31
CA GLU A 31 24.32 -4.92 11.89
C GLU A 31 22.90 -4.54 12.31
N CYS A 32 22.78 -3.38 12.97
CA CYS A 32 21.54 -2.95 13.61
C CYS A 32 20.70 -2.09 12.64
N TYR A 33 19.49 -2.53 12.36
CA TYR A 33 18.51 -1.78 11.60
C TYR A 33 17.43 -1.21 12.50
N VAL A 34 17.15 0.08 12.34
CA VAL A 34 16.07 0.78 13.03
C VAL A 34 15.02 1.16 11.99
N LEU A 35 13.82 0.59 12.09
CA LEU A 35 12.79 0.69 11.07
C LEU A 35 12.45 2.13 10.68
N SER A 36 12.36 3.05 11.65
CA SER A 36 12.11 4.46 11.39
C SER A 36 13.18 5.12 10.51
N HIS A 37 14.45 4.76 10.71
CA HIS A 37 15.54 5.26 9.88
C HIS A 37 15.48 4.66 8.48
N MET A 38 15.21 3.36 8.38
CA MET A 38 15.10 2.68 7.08
C MET A 38 14.01 3.27 6.18
N VAL A 39 12.88 3.73 6.78
CA VAL A 39 11.83 4.41 6.03
C VAL A 39 12.37 5.67 5.37
N ASP A 40 13.14 6.46 6.11
CA ASP A 40 13.70 7.72 5.61
C ASP A 40 14.90 7.50 4.67
N ASP A 41 15.70 6.47 4.92
CA ASP A 41 16.96 6.21 4.20
C ASP A 41 16.71 5.56 2.83
N PHE A 42 15.78 4.58 2.71
CA PHE A 42 15.61 3.86 1.45
C PHE A 42 14.25 3.20 1.19
N LEU A 43 13.48 2.75 2.21
CA LEU A 43 12.26 1.98 1.97
C LEU A 43 11.22 2.78 1.18
N PHE A 44 11.02 4.04 1.57
CA PHE A 44 10.06 4.93 0.93
C PHE A 44 10.43 5.20 -0.54
N GLU A 45 11.69 5.55 -0.81
CA GLU A 45 12.15 5.87 -2.16
C GLU A 45 12.18 4.65 -3.09
N ARG A 46 12.42 3.46 -2.55
CA ARG A 46 12.51 2.21 -3.33
C ARG A 46 11.17 1.52 -3.52
N GLY A 47 10.13 1.93 -2.81
CA GLY A 47 8.82 1.30 -2.90
C GLY A 47 8.80 -0.11 -2.29
N TRP A 48 9.49 -0.33 -1.17
CA TRP A 48 9.59 -1.63 -0.52
C TRP A 48 8.73 -1.71 0.73
N GLY A 49 8.05 -2.84 0.89
CA GLY A 49 7.47 -3.24 2.17
C GLY A 49 8.51 -3.86 3.10
N VAL A 50 8.09 -4.29 4.28
CA VAL A 50 8.96 -4.95 5.27
C VAL A 50 8.30 -6.21 5.77
N VAL A 51 9.07 -7.29 5.83
CA VAL A 51 8.69 -8.54 6.49
C VAL A 51 9.59 -8.76 7.69
N ILE A 52 9.00 -9.04 8.84
CA ILE A 52 9.73 -9.21 10.09
C ILE A 52 9.62 -10.67 10.54
N ASN A 53 10.78 -11.28 10.76
CA ASN A 53 10.92 -12.60 11.37
C ASN A 53 10.11 -13.69 10.65
N LEU A 54 10.34 -13.81 9.33
CA LEU A 54 9.68 -14.83 8.51
C LEU A 54 10.13 -16.24 8.91
N LYS A 55 9.20 -17.03 9.44
CA LYS A 55 9.39 -18.44 9.78
C LYS A 55 8.56 -19.30 8.83
N GLY A 56 9.23 -19.96 7.89
CA GLY A 56 8.54 -20.62 6.80
C GLY A 56 7.78 -19.59 5.95
N ASN A 57 6.44 -19.69 5.89
CA ASN A 57 5.59 -18.75 5.15
C ASN A 57 4.79 -17.79 6.05
N GLN A 58 5.12 -17.74 7.35
CA GLN A 58 4.40 -16.88 8.31
C GLN A 58 5.37 -15.88 8.94
N PRO A 59 5.22 -14.58 8.63
CA PRO A 59 5.95 -13.53 9.33
C PRO A 59 5.29 -13.19 10.66
N ASP A 60 6.09 -12.72 11.62
CA ASP A 60 5.54 -12.13 12.84
C ASP A 60 4.85 -10.80 12.51
N TRP A 61 5.40 -10.03 11.54
CA TRP A 61 4.83 -8.78 11.02
C TRP A 61 5.08 -8.60 9.53
N LEU A 62 4.08 -8.04 8.87
CA LEU A 62 4.16 -7.61 7.48
C LEU A 62 3.75 -6.15 7.41
N LEU A 63 4.60 -5.30 6.85
CA LEU A 63 4.30 -3.91 6.53
C LEU A 63 4.30 -3.76 5.01
N THR A 64 3.20 -3.31 4.46
CA THR A 64 3.10 -3.01 3.04
C THR A 64 3.86 -1.72 2.71
N TYR A 65 4.00 -1.40 1.44
CA TYR A 65 4.54 -0.09 1.07
C TYR A 65 3.63 1.06 1.53
N GLY A 66 2.31 0.86 1.51
CA GLY A 66 1.35 1.81 2.06
C GLY A 66 1.58 2.11 3.55
N ASP A 67 1.94 1.09 4.36
CA ASP A 67 2.30 1.29 5.76
C ASP A 67 3.59 2.11 5.92
N VAL A 68 4.57 1.87 5.05
CA VAL A 68 5.83 2.66 4.99
C VAL A 68 5.53 4.12 4.63
N VAL A 69 4.66 4.35 3.64
CA VAL A 69 4.21 5.69 3.23
C VAL A 69 3.45 6.38 4.37
N ASN A 70 2.53 5.68 5.04
CA ASN A 70 1.80 6.23 6.16
C ASN A 70 2.74 6.67 7.29
N TYR A 71 3.74 5.85 7.61
CA TYR A 71 4.77 6.24 8.56
C TYR A 71 5.57 7.47 8.12
N LYS A 72 5.95 7.54 6.83
CA LYS A 72 6.67 8.72 6.29
C LYS A 72 5.87 10.00 6.48
N LEU A 73 4.57 9.95 6.23
CA LEU A 73 3.67 11.10 6.25
C LEU A 73 3.17 11.46 7.65
N LYS A 74 2.82 10.45 8.46
CA LYS A 74 2.12 10.62 9.74
C LYS A 74 2.89 10.14 10.96
N LYS A 75 4.04 9.49 10.76
CA LYS A 75 4.85 8.83 11.80
C LYS A 75 4.13 7.68 12.51
N GLU A 76 3.13 7.08 11.85
CA GLU A 76 2.36 5.93 12.30
C GLU A 76 2.29 4.90 11.18
N PHE A 77 2.63 3.62 11.45
CA PHE A 77 2.52 2.56 10.45
C PHE A 77 1.07 2.19 10.16
N TYR A 78 0.21 2.27 11.17
CA TYR A 78 -1.20 1.96 11.05
C TYR A 78 -2.01 3.18 11.48
N SER A 79 -2.90 3.64 10.61
CA SER A 79 -3.96 4.55 11.02
C SER A 79 -5.08 3.73 11.68
N ALA A 80 -5.72 4.29 12.71
CA ALA A 80 -6.97 3.69 13.20
C ALA A 80 -7.91 3.51 12.00
N PRO A 81 -8.54 2.33 11.84
CA PRO A 81 -9.47 2.12 10.75
C PRO A 81 -10.54 3.21 10.85
N GLN A 82 -10.56 4.10 9.88
CA GLN A 82 -11.75 4.91 9.67
C GLN A 82 -12.80 3.88 9.26
N ILE A 83 -13.77 3.64 10.14
CA ILE A 83 -14.89 2.75 9.85
C ILE A 83 -15.62 3.40 8.67
N SER A 84 -15.21 3.02 7.48
CA SER A 84 -15.93 3.33 6.28
C SER A 84 -17.09 2.34 6.23
N GLU A 85 -18.27 2.78 6.58
CA GLU A 85 -19.52 2.02 6.35
C GLU A 85 -19.81 1.83 4.86
N LEU A 86 -18.93 2.35 4.01
CA LEU A 86 -19.07 2.22 2.57
C LEU A 86 -18.61 0.83 2.15
N PRO A 87 -19.47 0.06 1.49
CA PRO A 87 -19.02 -1.17 0.85
C PRO A 87 -17.90 -0.84 -0.15
N PRO A 88 -16.90 -1.73 -0.32
CA PRO A 88 -15.77 -1.51 -1.24
C PRO A 88 -16.22 -1.28 -2.69
N THR A 89 -17.44 -1.66 -3.03
CA THR A 89 -18.10 -1.43 -4.31
C THR A 89 -19.35 -0.57 -4.12
N GLY A 90 -19.20 0.61 -3.52
CA GLY A 90 -20.33 1.49 -3.31
C GLY A 90 -20.87 2.06 -4.62
N VAL A 91 -22.07 1.68 -5.03
CA VAL A 91 -22.79 2.35 -6.10
C VAL A 91 -23.17 3.75 -5.61
N ILE A 92 -22.74 4.77 -6.35
CA ILE A 92 -23.15 6.16 -6.10
C ILE A 92 -24.65 6.26 -6.43
N GLN A 93 -25.46 6.62 -5.44
CA GLN A 93 -26.89 6.80 -5.65
C GLN A 93 -27.16 8.11 -6.40
N GLN A 94 -28.26 8.18 -7.13
CA GLN A 94 -28.60 9.29 -8.03
C GLN A 94 -28.65 10.66 -7.36
N ASP A 95 -28.94 10.71 -6.05
CA ASP A 95 -29.06 11.95 -5.26
C ASP A 95 -27.84 12.19 -4.32
N GLU A 96 -26.78 11.40 -4.45
CA GLU A 96 -25.63 11.50 -3.59
C GLU A 96 -24.66 12.57 -4.09
N GLN A 97 -24.32 13.54 -3.22
CA GLN A 97 -23.30 14.54 -3.53
C GLN A 97 -21.91 13.96 -3.38
N VAL A 98 -21.19 13.92 -4.49
CA VAL A 98 -19.81 13.47 -4.54
C VAL A 98 -18.90 14.57 -5.11
N LEU A 99 -17.73 14.71 -4.56
CA LEU A 99 -16.68 15.56 -5.12
C LEU A 99 -15.59 14.66 -5.70
N VAL A 100 -15.21 14.94 -6.94
CA VAL A 100 -14.13 14.23 -7.62
C VAL A 100 -13.02 15.22 -7.92
N GLY A 101 -11.80 14.89 -7.53
CA GLY A 101 -10.65 15.75 -7.76
C GLY A 101 -9.36 14.94 -7.89
N GLN A 102 -8.26 15.63 -8.11
CA GLN A 102 -6.95 15.00 -8.06
C GLN A 102 -6.51 14.85 -6.59
N PRO A 103 -5.95 13.68 -6.20
CA PRO A 103 -5.35 13.55 -4.88
C PRO A 103 -4.18 14.51 -4.74
N SER A 104 -4.07 15.18 -3.60
CA SER A 104 -2.94 16.05 -3.28
C SER A 104 -1.66 15.26 -3.06
N ASP A 105 -0.50 15.90 -3.15
CA ASP A 105 0.79 15.28 -2.87
C ASP A 105 0.94 14.87 -1.40
N SER A 106 0.19 15.48 -0.49
CA SER A 106 0.14 15.09 0.92
C SER A 106 -0.68 13.82 1.16
N LEU A 107 -1.60 13.46 0.26
CA LEU A 107 -2.38 12.23 0.33
C LEU A 107 -1.73 11.11 -0.50
N LEU A 108 -1.28 11.44 -1.69
CA LEU A 108 -0.65 10.51 -2.64
C LEU A 108 0.64 11.14 -3.18
N PRO A 109 1.78 10.97 -2.49
CA PRO A 109 3.07 11.52 -2.90
C PRO A 109 3.49 11.11 -4.32
N PRO A 110 4.30 11.91 -5.01
CA PRO A 110 4.78 11.59 -6.36
C PRO A 110 5.48 10.24 -6.47
N GLN A 111 6.22 9.82 -5.43
CA GLN A 111 6.89 8.51 -5.38
C GLN A 111 5.86 7.37 -5.42
N VAL A 112 4.80 7.48 -4.64
CA VAL A 112 3.71 6.48 -4.60
C VAL A 112 2.98 6.43 -5.94
N ARG A 113 2.64 7.59 -6.53
CA ARG A 113 2.02 7.66 -7.87
C ARG A 113 2.88 6.98 -8.92
N ASN A 114 4.20 7.21 -8.85
CA ASN A 114 5.12 6.61 -9.78
C ASN A 114 5.22 5.09 -9.61
N ALA A 115 5.28 4.60 -8.37
CA ALA A 115 5.29 3.17 -8.08
C ALA A 115 3.99 2.48 -8.52
N MET A 116 2.83 3.10 -8.23
CA MET A 116 1.52 2.61 -8.70
C MET A 116 1.45 2.58 -10.23
N ARG A 117 1.91 3.64 -10.90
CA ARG A 117 1.93 3.69 -12.37
C ARG A 117 2.77 2.57 -12.95
N GLN A 118 3.99 2.36 -12.43
CA GLN A 118 4.87 1.27 -12.88
C GLN A 118 4.22 -0.09 -12.69
N TYR A 119 3.55 -0.30 -11.56
CA TYR A 119 2.82 -1.53 -11.30
C TYR A 119 1.67 -1.75 -12.30
N LEU A 120 0.85 -0.73 -12.54
CA LEU A 120 -0.24 -0.78 -13.52
C LEU A 120 0.27 -1.07 -14.94
N GLU A 121 1.31 -0.36 -15.37
CA GLU A 121 1.94 -0.54 -16.69
C GLU A 121 2.56 -1.93 -16.85
N PHE A 122 3.19 -2.46 -15.80
CA PHE A 122 3.75 -3.82 -15.79
C PHE A 122 2.67 -4.89 -15.99
N HIS A 123 1.47 -4.65 -15.48
CA HIS A 123 0.31 -5.53 -15.68
C HIS A 123 -0.49 -5.22 -16.97
N GLY A 124 0.02 -4.35 -17.85
CA GLY A 124 -0.59 -4.03 -19.13
C GLY A 124 -1.66 -2.93 -19.09
N HIS A 125 -1.85 -2.30 -17.94
CA HIS A 125 -2.82 -1.20 -17.77
C HIS A 125 -2.13 0.15 -17.95
N HIS A 126 -2.12 0.66 -19.18
CA HIS A 126 -1.45 1.92 -19.52
C HIS A 126 -2.41 3.10 -19.46
N GLY A 127 -1.91 4.25 -19.01
CA GLY A 127 -2.67 5.52 -19.04
C GLY A 127 -3.80 5.60 -18.03
N VAL A 128 -3.82 4.71 -17.03
CA VAL A 128 -4.85 4.70 -15.96
C VAL A 128 -4.81 6.03 -15.20
N LYS A 129 -5.98 6.63 -15.04
CA LYS A 129 -6.17 7.85 -14.26
C LYS A 129 -6.56 7.49 -12.85
N ILE A 130 -6.00 8.24 -11.90
CA ILE A 130 -6.31 8.12 -10.47
C ILE A 130 -7.01 9.41 -10.04
N ALA A 131 -8.16 9.28 -9.41
CA ALA A 131 -8.87 10.41 -8.82
C ALA A 131 -9.21 10.14 -7.36
N LEU A 132 -9.44 11.22 -6.60
CA LEU A 132 -9.94 11.17 -5.24
C LEU A 132 -11.44 11.43 -5.28
N LEU A 133 -12.21 10.45 -4.86
CA LEU A 133 -13.64 10.57 -4.63
C LEU A 133 -13.87 10.93 -3.16
N THR A 134 -14.59 12.01 -2.89
CA THR A 134 -15.03 12.40 -1.55
C THR A 134 -16.55 12.33 -1.49
N ARG A 135 -17.08 11.53 -0.57
CA ARG A 135 -18.49 11.38 -0.29
C ARG A 135 -18.80 11.96 1.09
N MET A 136 -19.89 12.70 1.20
CA MET A 136 -20.37 13.21 2.47
C MET A 136 -21.28 12.18 3.13
N THR A 137 -20.90 11.70 4.31
CA THR A 137 -21.70 10.76 5.12
C THR A 137 -22.20 11.45 6.38
N SER A 138 -23.10 10.80 7.11
CA SER A 138 -23.58 11.29 8.43
C SER A 138 -22.47 11.41 9.46
N GLN A 139 -21.37 10.69 9.27
CA GLN A 139 -20.18 10.71 10.16
C GLN A 139 -19.07 11.64 9.67
N GLY A 140 -19.26 12.29 8.52
CA GLY A 140 -18.31 13.19 7.92
C GLY A 140 -17.86 12.76 6.51
N PRO A 141 -16.85 13.44 5.94
CA PRO A 141 -16.35 13.12 4.61
C PRO A 141 -15.57 11.81 4.60
N VAL A 142 -15.89 10.93 3.67
CA VAL A 142 -15.14 9.70 3.38
C VAL A 142 -14.43 9.85 2.03
N GLN A 143 -13.16 9.54 1.99
CA GLN A 143 -12.31 9.67 0.82
C GLN A 143 -11.86 8.30 0.32
N GLN A 144 -11.92 8.11 -0.99
CA GLN A 144 -11.48 6.90 -1.67
C GLN A 144 -10.68 7.26 -2.93
N LEU A 145 -9.60 6.52 -3.18
CA LEU A 145 -8.96 6.56 -4.49
C LEU A 145 -9.78 5.72 -5.47
N ILE A 146 -10.07 6.29 -6.61
CA ILE A 146 -10.72 5.60 -7.73
C ILE A 146 -9.76 5.53 -8.92
N PHE A 147 -9.83 4.41 -9.62
CA PHE A 147 -9.00 4.12 -10.77
C PHE A 147 -9.90 3.98 -12.00
N ASP A 148 -9.46 4.54 -13.11
CA ASP A 148 -10.12 4.37 -14.41
C ASP A 148 -9.77 2.99 -15.00
N LEU A 149 -10.27 1.95 -14.35
CA LEU A 149 -10.10 0.55 -14.72
C LEU A 149 -11.50 -0.08 -14.88
N ALA A 150 -11.79 -0.54 -16.09
CA ALA A 150 -13.06 -1.19 -16.37
C ALA A 150 -12.96 -2.71 -16.17
N PRO A 151 -13.97 -3.36 -15.56
CA PRO A 151 -13.99 -4.82 -15.38
C PRO A 151 -13.75 -5.60 -16.67
N GLU A 152 -14.22 -5.07 -17.81
CA GLU A 152 -14.10 -5.67 -19.14
C GLU A 152 -12.64 -5.78 -19.63
N GLN A 153 -11.71 -5.11 -18.98
CA GLN A 153 -10.26 -5.22 -19.25
C GLN A 153 -9.64 -6.48 -18.63
N PHE A 154 -10.41 -7.21 -17.84
CA PHE A 154 -9.96 -8.40 -17.12
C PHE A 154 -10.65 -9.66 -17.64
N ALA A 155 -10.05 -10.83 -17.40
CA ALA A 155 -10.60 -12.09 -17.87
C ALA A 155 -11.97 -12.41 -17.23
N ASP A 156 -12.13 -12.04 -15.97
CA ASP A 156 -13.35 -12.26 -15.19
C ASP A 156 -13.41 -11.32 -13.97
N GLU A 157 -14.56 -11.25 -13.33
CA GLU A 157 -14.79 -10.42 -12.14
C GLU A 157 -13.87 -10.80 -10.95
N PRO A 158 -13.61 -12.06 -10.62
CA PRO A 158 -12.64 -12.43 -9.57
C PRO A 158 -11.24 -11.89 -9.83
N THR A 159 -10.78 -11.93 -11.09
CA THR A 159 -9.46 -11.39 -11.48
C THR A 159 -9.43 -9.88 -11.31
N TYR A 160 -10.48 -9.17 -11.71
CA TYR A 160 -10.61 -7.73 -11.49
C TYR A 160 -10.56 -7.38 -10.00
N GLN A 161 -11.35 -8.06 -9.17
CA GLN A 161 -11.39 -7.81 -7.73
C GLN A 161 -10.04 -8.11 -7.05
N ALA A 162 -9.38 -9.20 -7.42
CA ALA A 162 -8.04 -9.55 -6.92
C ALA A 162 -7.01 -8.49 -7.30
N PHE A 163 -7.10 -7.94 -8.51
CA PHE A 163 -6.24 -6.86 -8.96
C PHE A 163 -6.46 -5.57 -8.16
N LEU A 164 -7.72 -5.17 -7.95
CA LEU A 164 -8.04 -4.02 -7.11
C LEU A 164 -7.54 -4.18 -5.68
N GLN A 165 -7.66 -5.39 -5.10
CA GLN A 165 -7.11 -5.69 -3.78
C GLN A 165 -5.58 -5.53 -3.74
N SER A 166 -4.88 -5.89 -4.81
CA SER A 166 -3.43 -5.73 -4.90
C SER A 166 -2.99 -4.26 -4.83
N LEU A 167 -3.82 -3.32 -5.30
CA LEU A 167 -3.56 -1.89 -5.19
C LEU A 167 -3.58 -1.39 -3.74
N GLY A 168 -4.19 -2.13 -2.82
CA GLY A 168 -4.14 -1.86 -1.38
C GLY A 168 -2.76 -2.06 -0.76
N TRP A 169 -1.77 -2.59 -1.53
CA TRP A 169 -0.38 -2.67 -1.08
C TRP A 169 0.32 -1.29 -1.05
N PHE A 170 -0.14 -0.35 -1.87
CA PHE A 170 0.35 1.02 -1.94
C PHE A 170 -0.34 1.90 -0.90
#